data_09c2ce2d94c4857fcfa2054a5e97c687
#
_entry.id   09c2ce2d94c4857fcfa2054a5e97c687
#
_cell.length_a   1.000
_cell.length_b   1.000
_cell.length_c   1.000
_cell.angle_alpha   90.00
_cell.angle_beta   90.00
_cell.angle_gamma   90.00
#
_symmetry.space_group_name_H-M   'P 1'
#
loop_
_entity.id
_entity.type
_entity.pdbx_description
1 polymer ?
#
loop_
_entity_poly.entity_id
_entity_poly.type
_entity_poly.pdbx_seq_one_letter_code
_entity_poly.pdbx_strand_id
1 'polypeptide(L)'
;PTAIIGDCDSMSQEFLTAHRDIIYKVEEQDYNDLTKATRFCVERGCRRIAYVGATGKREDHTLGNISLLDFYRREMHVAALMATDHGVFLSASGTTELATFAGQQVSIFNLTCSHLEGDGLR
;
A
#
# COMPACT_ATOMS: atom_id res chain seq x y z
N PRO A 1 -14.95 -1.74 -10.45
CA PRO A 1 -14.13 -0.69 -9.85
C PRO A 1 -14.77 0.68 -10.02
N THR A 2 -14.43 1.62 -9.13
CA THR A 2 -14.90 3.01 -9.19
C THR A 2 -13.96 3.88 -10.02
N ALA A 3 -12.68 3.51 -10.07
CA ALA A 3 -11.66 4.16 -10.86
C ALA A 3 -10.55 3.14 -11.23
N ILE A 4 -9.89 3.38 -12.34
CA ILE A 4 -8.73 2.64 -12.83
C ILE A 4 -7.63 3.67 -13.07
N ILE A 5 -6.48 3.52 -12.42
CA ILE A 5 -5.40 4.51 -12.45
C ILE A 5 -4.10 3.82 -12.88
N GLY A 6 -3.37 4.42 -13.80
CA GLY A 6 -2.08 3.92 -14.29
C GLY A 6 -1.76 4.43 -15.69
N ASP A 7 -0.66 3.92 -16.27
CA ASP A 7 -0.29 4.18 -17.65
C ASP A 7 -1.17 3.42 -18.66
N CYS A 8 -1.84 2.38 -18.21
CA CYS A 8 -2.74 1.52 -18.98
C CYS A 8 -2.05 0.67 -20.07
N ASP A 9 -0.74 0.61 -20.13
CA ASP A 9 0.02 -0.05 -21.20
C ASP A 9 -0.16 -1.57 -21.23
N SER A 10 -0.50 -2.17 -20.09
CA SER A 10 -0.76 -3.61 -19.94
C SER A 10 -2.22 -4.02 -20.21
N MET A 11 -3.10 -3.07 -20.51
CA MET A 11 -4.54 -3.33 -20.66
C MET A 11 -4.91 -3.55 -22.13
N SER A 12 -5.84 -4.47 -22.40
CA SER A 12 -6.37 -4.69 -23.74
C SER A 12 -7.22 -3.52 -24.22
N GLN A 13 -7.26 -3.29 -25.54
CA GLN A 13 -8.11 -2.24 -26.12
C GLN A 13 -9.60 -2.44 -25.83
N GLU A 14 -10.03 -3.69 -25.77
CA GLU A 14 -11.41 -4.04 -25.41
C GLU A 14 -11.73 -3.60 -23.97
N PHE A 15 -10.81 -3.89 -23.03
CA PHE A 15 -10.95 -3.47 -21.63
C PHE A 15 -10.95 -1.95 -21.48
N LEU A 16 -10.03 -1.26 -22.16
CA LEU A 16 -9.94 0.20 -22.14
C LEU A 16 -11.23 0.84 -22.69
N THR A 17 -11.77 0.28 -23.75
CA THR A 17 -13.02 0.78 -24.35
C THR A 17 -14.22 0.57 -23.42
N ALA A 18 -14.31 -0.59 -22.78
CA ALA A 18 -15.41 -0.94 -21.88
C ALA A 18 -15.42 -0.11 -20.58
N HIS A 19 -14.25 0.41 -20.16
CA HIS A 19 -14.08 1.10 -18.88
C HIS A 19 -13.64 2.57 -19.02
N ARG A 20 -13.71 3.14 -20.23
CA ARG A 20 -13.19 4.48 -20.54
C ARG A 20 -13.65 5.58 -19.56
N ASP A 21 -14.86 5.46 -19.02
CA ASP A 21 -15.47 6.48 -18.17
C ASP A 21 -14.89 6.52 -16.76
N ILE A 22 -14.11 5.48 -16.36
CA ILE A 22 -13.51 5.35 -15.03
C ILE A 22 -11.97 5.23 -15.11
N ILE A 23 -11.39 5.33 -16.31
CA ILE A 23 -9.94 5.30 -16.52
C ILE A 23 -9.37 6.70 -16.35
N TYR A 24 -8.35 6.80 -15.48
CA TYR A 24 -7.54 7.97 -15.24
C TYR A 24 -6.10 7.65 -15.64
N LYS A 25 -5.76 7.99 -16.89
CA LYS A 25 -4.42 7.74 -17.41
C LYS A 25 -3.42 8.71 -16.77
N VAL A 26 -2.35 8.16 -16.20
CA VAL A 26 -1.26 8.91 -15.57
C VAL A 26 0.04 8.50 -16.25
N GLU A 27 0.57 9.36 -17.11
CA GLU A 27 1.77 9.09 -17.92
C GLU A 27 3.08 9.31 -17.15
N GLU A 28 2.99 9.88 -15.96
CA GLU A 28 4.14 10.14 -15.10
C GLU A 28 4.85 8.81 -14.74
N GLN A 29 6.18 8.76 -14.91
CA GLN A 29 7.00 7.55 -14.76
C GLN A 29 7.85 7.53 -13.48
N ASP A 30 7.90 8.62 -12.71
CA ASP A 30 8.71 8.73 -11.50
C ASP A 30 8.14 7.91 -10.33
N TYR A 31 6.85 7.59 -10.41
CA TYR A 31 6.14 6.83 -9.38
C TYR A 31 5.54 5.55 -9.92
N ASN A 32 5.54 4.51 -9.09
CA ASN A 32 4.85 3.26 -9.44
C ASN A 32 3.32 3.44 -9.37
N ASP A 33 2.58 2.50 -9.95
CA ASP A 33 1.11 2.56 -10.01
C ASP A 33 0.44 2.59 -8.65
N LEU A 34 1.04 1.95 -7.63
CA LEU A 34 0.52 1.99 -6.27
C LEU A 34 0.55 3.42 -5.71
N THR A 35 1.62 4.17 -5.97
CA THR A 35 1.73 5.59 -5.55
C THR A 35 0.79 6.49 -6.35
N LYS A 36 0.64 6.26 -7.66
CA LYS A 36 -0.33 6.98 -8.48
C LYS A 36 -1.75 6.80 -7.97
N ALA A 37 -2.15 5.56 -7.68
CA ALA A 37 -3.46 5.24 -7.11
C ALA A 37 -3.65 5.85 -5.70
N THR A 38 -2.61 5.84 -4.88
CA THR A 38 -2.63 6.45 -3.54
C THR A 38 -2.85 7.96 -3.61
N ARG A 39 -2.12 8.66 -4.49
CA ARG A 39 -2.29 10.10 -4.72
C ARG A 39 -3.70 10.43 -5.17
N PHE A 40 -4.22 9.68 -6.12
CA PHE A 40 -5.59 9.84 -6.59
C PHE A 40 -6.62 9.72 -5.45
N CYS A 41 -6.46 8.76 -4.55
CA CYS A 41 -7.31 8.61 -3.39
C CYS A 41 -7.17 9.77 -2.40
N VAL A 42 -5.93 10.20 -2.13
CA VAL A 42 -5.64 11.31 -1.20
C VAL A 42 -6.24 12.63 -1.68
N GLU A 43 -6.13 12.93 -2.97
CA GLU A 43 -6.74 14.11 -3.59
C GLU A 43 -8.27 14.14 -3.44
N ARG A 44 -8.88 12.97 -3.30
CA ARG A 44 -10.32 12.80 -3.04
C ARG A 44 -10.68 12.68 -1.56
N GLY A 45 -9.72 12.99 -0.68
CA GLY A 45 -9.93 13.05 0.76
C GLY A 45 -9.79 11.71 1.49
N CYS A 46 -9.38 10.64 0.81
CA CYS A 46 -9.11 9.36 1.47
C CYS A 46 -7.87 9.48 2.37
N ARG A 47 -8.00 9.02 3.62
CA ARG A 47 -6.92 8.98 4.60
C ARG A 47 -6.69 7.59 5.19
N ARG A 48 -7.50 6.62 4.80
CA ARG A 48 -7.38 5.21 5.17
C ARG A 48 -7.47 4.38 3.90
N ILE A 49 -6.42 3.63 3.59
CA ILE A 49 -6.31 2.86 2.35
C ILE A 49 -5.85 1.44 2.68
N ALA A 50 -6.55 0.45 2.12
CA ALA A 50 -6.14 -0.94 2.15
C ALA A 50 -5.69 -1.37 0.75
N TYR A 51 -4.46 -1.86 0.64
CA TYR A 51 -3.93 -2.42 -0.59
C TYR A 51 -4.11 -3.93 -0.61
N VAL A 52 -4.56 -4.45 -1.72
CA VAL A 52 -4.66 -5.89 -1.99
C VAL A 52 -4.00 -6.22 -3.32
N GLY A 53 -3.43 -7.42 -3.44
CA GLY A 53 -2.78 -7.86 -4.68
C GLY A 53 -1.48 -7.11 -5.03
N ALA A 54 -0.88 -6.39 -4.07
CA ALA A 54 0.34 -5.62 -4.26
C ALA A 54 1.64 -6.42 -4.03
N THR A 55 1.53 -7.72 -3.78
CA THR A 55 2.64 -8.66 -3.52
C THR A 55 2.44 -9.96 -4.31
N GLY A 56 3.43 -10.86 -4.25
CA GLY A 56 3.26 -12.24 -4.73
C GLY A 56 3.59 -12.49 -6.20
N LYS A 57 4.18 -11.52 -6.91
CA LYS A 57 4.68 -11.70 -8.28
C LYS A 57 6.19 -11.51 -8.35
N ARG A 58 6.66 -10.29 -8.40
CA ARG A 58 8.09 -9.95 -8.42
C ARG A 58 8.51 -9.50 -7.03
N GLU A 59 9.64 -9.99 -6.53
CA GLU A 59 10.18 -9.72 -5.21
C GLU A 59 10.58 -8.25 -5.05
N ASP A 60 11.19 -7.66 -6.08
CA ASP A 60 11.59 -6.24 -6.09
C ASP A 60 10.37 -5.31 -5.98
N HIS A 61 9.30 -5.59 -6.71
CA HIS A 61 8.04 -4.87 -6.59
C HIS A 61 7.39 -5.07 -5.22
N THR A 62 7.45 -6.29 -4.68
CA THR A 62 6.93 -6.60 -3.35
C THR A 62 7.64 -5.79 -2.28
N LEU A 63 8.99 -5.78 -2.27
CA LEU A 63 9.80 -5.00 -1.33
C LEU A 63 9.55 -3.50 -1.49
N GLY A 64 9.52 -3.02 -2.73
CA GLY A 64 9.21 -1.63 -3.03
C GLY A 64 7.84 -1.21 -2.50
N ASN A 65 6.81 -1.98 -2.77
CA ASN A 65 5.45 -1.69 -2.32
C ASN A 65 5.31 -1.71 -0.80
N ILE A 66 5.97 -2.65 -0.10
CA ILE A 66 5.97 -2.70 1.37
C ILE A 66 6.68 -1.45 1.94
N SER A 67 7.82 -1.05 1.38
CA SER A 67 8.57 0.12 1.84
C SER A 67 7.79 1.43 1.69
N LEU A 68 6.93 1.53 0.67
CA LEU A 68 6.09 2.70 0.42
C LEU A 68 5.02 2.91 1.50
N LEU A 69 4.64 1.91 2.28
CA LEU A 69 3.69 2.09 3.39
C LEU A 69 4.19 3.13 4.40
N ASP A 70 5.49 3.16 4.69
CA ASP A 70 6.07 4.17 5.59
C ASP A 70 6.08 5.56 4.94
N PHE A 71 6.40 5.65 3.67
CA PHE A 71 6.32 6.90 2.90
C PHE A 71 4.87 7.45 2.90
N TYR A 72 3.88 6.63 2.65
CA TYR A 72 2.48 7.05 2.65
C TYR A 72 2.01 7.55 4.01
N ARG A 73 2.47 6.91 5.09
CA ARG A 73 2.17 7.35 6.45
C ARG A 73 2.80 8.70 6.75
N ARG A 74 4.09 8.87 6.46
CA ARG A 74 4.87 10.06 6.85
C ARG A 74 4.59 11.26 5.98
N GLU A 75 4.60 11.07 4.66
CA GLU A 75 4.57 12.18 3.71
C GLU A 75 3.15 12.48 3.20
N MET A 76 2.29 11.47 3.14
CA MET A 76 0.93 11.63 2.61
C MET A 76 -0.15 11.58 3.70
N HIS A 77 0.23 11.32 4.94
CA HIS A 77 -0.67 11.21 6.11
C HIS A 77 -1.80 10.21 5.88
N VAL A 78 -1.48 9.07 5.30
CA VAL A 78 -2.39 7.97 5.01
C VAL A 78 -2.17 6.84 6.01
N ALA A 79 -3.24 6.42 6.68
CA ALA A 79 -3.25 5.17 7.43
C ALA A 79 -3.41 4.01 6.43
N ALA A 80 -2.28 3.44 6.03
CA ALA A 80 -2.20 2.41 5.00
C ALA A 80 -1.95 1.04 5.61
N LEU A 81 -2.63 0.03 5.09
CA LEU A 81 -2.32 -1.37 5.32
C LEU A 81 -2.24 -2.12 3.98
N MET A 82 -1.46 -3.19 3.95
CA MET A 82 -1.37 -4.06 2.78
C MET A 82 -1.74 -5.47 3.22
N ALA A 83 -2.85 -5.97 2.69
CA ALA A 83 -3.33 -7.32 2.96
C ALA A 83 -2.86 -8.29 1.87
N THR A 84 -2.38 -9.45 2.29
CA THR A 84 -1.92 -10.53 1.42
C THR A 84 -2.61 -11.84 1.83
N ASP A 85 -2.38 -12.90 1.06
CA ASP A 85 -2.89 -14.23 1.41
C ASP A 85 -2.32 -14.80 2.72
N HIS A 86 -1.23 -14.22 3.22
CA HIS A 86 -0.47 -14.73 4.37
C HIS A 86 -0.49 -13.81 5.60
N GLY A 87 -0.92 -12.56 5.46
CA GLY A 87 -0.92 -11.61 6.56
C GLY A 87 -1.16 -10.16 6.14
N VAL A 88 -0.89 -9.26 7.06
CA VAL A 88 -1.08 -7.83 6.86
C VAL A 88 0.21 -7.10 7.20
N PHE A 89 0.64 -6.22 6.31
CA PHE A 89 1.71 -5.25 6.57
C PHE A 89 1.10 -3.90 6.94
N LEU A 90 1.69 -3.26 7.93
CA LEU A 90 1.37 -1.89 8.30
C LEU A 90 2.64 -1.15 8.72
N SER A 91 2.66 0.16 8.53
CA SER A 91 3.71 1.03 9.04
C SER A 91 3.29 1.59 10.40
N ALA A 92 4.19 1.50 11.37
CA ALA A 92 3.99 2.01 12.72
C ALA A 92 5.12 2.98 13.12
N SER A 93 4.85 3.89 14.05
CA SER A 93 5.81 4.83 14.60
C SER A 93 5.35 5.32 15.97
N GLY A 94 6.31 5.56 16.87
CA GLY A 94 6.01 5.89 18.25
C GLY A 94 5.28 4.73 18.94
N THR A 95 4.53 5.03 19.98
CA THR A 95 3.72 4.02 20.67
C THR A 95 2.51 3.64 19.81
N THR A 96 2.42 2.38 19.43
CA THR A 96 1.35 1.86 18.58
C THR A 96 0.74 0.62 19.25
N GLU A 97 -0.57 0.63 19.43
CA GLU A 97 -1.32 -0.54 19.89
C GLU A 97 -1.86 -1.33 18.71
N LEU A 98 -1.63 -2.63 18.70
CA LEU A 98 -2.11 -3.55 17.67
C LEU A 98 -3.15 -4.49 18.26
N ALA A 99 -4.32 -4.53 17.66
CA ALA A 99 -5.32 -5.54 17.97
C ALA A 99 -4.85 -6.90 17.48
N THR A 100 -4.51 -7.79 18.40
CA THR A 100 -4.00 -9.13 18.12
C THR A 100 -4.79 -10.17 18.90
N PHE A 101 -4.57 -11.44 18.61
CA PHE A 101 -5.13 -12.58 19.35
C PHE A 101 -4.02 -13.47 19.89
N ALA A 102 -4.33 -14.28 20.90
CA ALA A 102 -3.36 -15.19 21.52
C ALA A 102 -2.78 -16.16 20.50
N GLY A 103 -1.45 -16.21 20.39
CA GLY A 103 -0.72 -17.04 19.44
C GLY A 103 -0.58 -16.45 18.04
N GLN A 104 -1.04 -15.22 17.80
CA GLN A 104 -0.81 -14.54 16.53
C GLN A 104 0.69 -14.30 16.31
N GLN A 105 1.17 -14.68 15.13
CA GLN A 105 2.55 -14.40 14.74
C GLN A 105 2.70 -12.94 14.34
N VAL A 106 3.68 -12.26 14.93
CA VAL A 106 4.02 -10.87 14.60
C VAL A 106 5.50 -10.80 14.26
N SER A 107 5.81 -10.17 13.15
CA SER A 107 7.19 -9.88 12.72
C SER A 107 7.38 -8.38 12.62
N ILE A 108 8.49 -7.88 13.16
CA ILE A 108 8.80 -6.45 13.15
C ILE A 108 10.05 -6.23 12.31
N PHE A 109 9.93 -5.36 11.32
CA PHE A 109 11.03 -4.91 10.47
C PHE A 109 11.35 -3.46 10.81
N ASN A 110 12.53 -3.25 11.41
CA ASN A 110 13.02 -1.90 11.68
C ASN A 110 13.57 -1.27 10.40
N LEU A 111 12.96 -0.19 9.95
CA LEU A 111 13.44 0.59 8.80
C LEU A 111 14.30 1.79 9.23
N THR A 112 13.88 2.53 10.25
CA THR A 112 14.50 3.81 10.60
C THR A 112 14.54 4.11 12.10
N CYS A 113 13.96 3.29 12.97
CA CYS A 113 13.92 3.57 14.40
C CYS A 113 15.27 3.24 15.07
N SER A 114 15.68 4.06 16.01
CA SER A 114 16.87 3.85 16.84
C SER A 114 16.60 2.98 18.07
N HIS A 115 15.33 2.82 18.41
CA HIS A 115 14.89 2.05 19.57
C HIS A 115 13.58 1.34 19.28
N LEU A 116 13.47 0.11 19.75
CA LEU A 116 12.27 -0.72 19.63
C LEU A 116 12.02 -1.47 20.94
N GLU A 117 10.84 -1.30 21.48
CA GLU A 117 10.32 -2.10 22.59
C GLU A 117 9.02 -2.77 22.18
N GLY A 118 8.76 -3.95 22.71
CA GLY A 118 7.52 -4.68 22.48
C GLY A 118 6.99 -5.22 23.80
N ASP A 119 5.76 -4.84 24.15
CA ASP A 119 5.01 -5.45 25.24
C ASP A 119 4.04 -6.50 24.68
N GLY A 120 3.90 -7.62 25.36
CA GLY A 120 3.04 -8.73 24.93
C GLY A 120 3.61 -9.58 23.78
N LEU A 121 4.80 -9.31 23.31
CA LEU A 121 5.53 -10.14 22.31
C LEU A 121 6.39 -11.18 23.04
N ARG A 122 6.48 -12.40 22.46
CA ARG A 122 7.34 -13.48 22.97
C ARG A 122 8.30 -13.97 21.90
#